data_87dd46ccb90cc797dea937b90764328a
#
_entry.id   87dd46ccb90cc797dea937b90764328a
#
_cell.length_a   1.000
_cell.length_b   1.000
_cell.length_c   1.000
_cell.angle_alpha   90.00
_cell.angle_beta   90.00
_cell.angle_gamma   90.00
#
_symmetry.space_group_name_H-M   'P 1'
#
loop_
_entity.id
_entity.type
_entity.pdbx_description
1 polymer ?
#
loop_
_entity_poly.entity_id
_entity_poly.type
_entity_poly.pdbx_seq_one_letter_code
_entity_poly.pdbx_strand_id
1 'polypeptide(L)'
;MPAVAQTAPTAKAASAKPVAADVAPMLRHHAVLVSASYEDVLQAALGLQQSITGFLAAPSQEGLDAARKAWLAAREFYGQTEAFRFYGGPIDNDNGPEGRMNAWPMDESYVDYVVDAPTAGIVNDRKVAITKKRLAALNERDGEENIATGWHAIEFLLWGQDLSATGPGARPFEDYVDGKKPNADRRRQYLRVVTELLIDDLRFLHTAWAPNSAKNYRARDRKSTRLNSSHS
;
A
#
# COMPACT_ATOMS: atom_id res chain seq x y z
N MET A 1 -17.26 -55.85 64.64
CA MET A 1 -17.03 -54.40 64.65
C MET A 1 -17.09 -53.93 63.24
N PRO A 2 -18.16 -53.24 62.75
CA PRO A 2 -18.14 -52.74 61.38
C PRO A 2 -17.46 -51.34 61.33
N ALA A 3 -16.64 -51.13 60.33
CA ALA A 3 -15.93 -49.88 60.09
C ALA A 3 -16.89 -48.82 59.48
N VAL A 4 -16.93 -47.66 60.10
CA VAL A 4 -17.69 -46.49 59.61
C VAL A 4 -16.85 -45.77 58.58
N ALA A 5 -17.34 -45.74 57.33
CA ALA A 5 -16.73 -44.96 56.26
C ALA A 5 -17.11 -43.47 56.44
N GLN A 6 -16.12 -42.63 56.70
CA GLN A 6 -16.23 -41.16 56.68
C GLN A 6 -16.24 -40.65 55.25
N THR A 7 -17.38 -40.13 54.78
CA THR A 7 -17.48 -39.38 53.51
C THR A 7 -16.96 -37.95 53.73
N ALA A 8 -15.86 -37.59 53.04
CA ALA A 8 -15.36 -36.22 52.99
C ALA A 8 -16.27 -35.30 52.14
N PRO A 9 -16.52 -34.07 52.54
CA PRO A 9 -17.34 -33.13 51.76
C PRO A 9 -16.57 -32.69 50.48
N THR A 10 -17.15 -32.97 49.31
CA THR A 10 -16.71 -32.43 48.03
C THR A 10 -16.98 -30.94 48.02
N ALA A 11 -15.88 -30.17 48.13
CA ALA A 11 -15.91 -28.73 47.90
C ALA A 11 -16.24 -28.45 46.42
N LYS A 12 -17.42 -27.87 46.17
CA LYS A 12 -17.84 -27.40 44.84
C LYS A 12 -16.95 -26.25 44.47
N ALA A 13 -15.98 -26.46 43.53
CA ALA A 13 -15.15 -25.42 42.97
C ALA A 13 -16.05 -24.37 42.33
N ALA A 14 -16.07 -23.16 42.88
CA ALA A 14 -16.76 -22.04 42.27
C ALA A 14 -16.04 -21.70 40.98
N SER A 15 -16.67 -21.92 39.84
CA SER A 15 -16.19 -21.50 38.53
C SER A 15 -16.18 -19.97 38.52
N ALA A 16 -15.00 -19.39 38.71
CA ALA A 16 -14.80 -17.96 38.51
C ALA A 16 -15.10 -17.62 37.04
N LYS A 17 -16.07 -16.75 36.80
CA LYS A 17 -16.27 -16.20 35.45
C LYS A 17 -14.99 -15.59 34.97
N PRO A 18 -14.55 -15.85 33.72
CA PRO A 18 -13.35 -15.20 33.18
C PRO A 18 -13.58 -13.69 33.19
N VAL A 19 -12.73 -12.96 33.89
CA VAL A 19 -12.71 -11.48 33.85
C VAL A 19 -12.36 -11.12 32.41
N ALA A 20 -13.25 -10.43 31.71
CA ALA A 20 -12.97 -9.90 30.39
C ALA A 20 -11.72 -8.99 30.49
N ALA A 21 -10.65 -9.36 29.79
CA ALA A 21 -9.46 -8.53 29.77
C ALA A 21 -9.77 -7.14 29.19
N ASP A 22 -9.32 -6.08 29.85
CA ASP A 22 -9.43 -4.72 29.29
C ASP A 22 -8.49 -4.61 28.10
N VAL A 23 -9.03 -4.72 26.88
CA VAL A 23 -8.29 -4.64 25.61
C VAL A 23 -8.03 -3.19 25.17
N ALA A 24 -8.58 -2.19 25.86
CA ALA A 24 -8.46 -0.80 25.46
C ALA A 24 -7.00 -0.27 25.45
N PRO A 25 -6.09 -0.67 26.35
CA PRO A 25 -4.68 -0.29 26.26
C PRO A 25 -4.01 -0.86 25.01
N MET A 26 -4.30 -2.11 24.66
CA MET A 26 -3.75 -2.78 23.47
C MET A 26 -4.22 -2.08 22.18
N LEU A 27 -5.52 -1.79 22.04
CA LEU A 27 -6.07 -1.07 20.90
C LEU A 27 -5.48 0.35 20.77
N ARG A 28 -5.28 1.05 21.90
CA ARG A 28 -4.59 2.36 21.87
C ARG A 28 -3.17 2.25 21.37
N HIS A 29 -2.43 1.24 21.82
CA HIS A 29 -1.06 1.01 21.37
C HIS A 29 -1.00 0.63 19.90
N HIS A 30 -1.85 -0.28 19.44
CA HIS A 30 -2.01 -0.63 18.03
C HIS A 30 -2.26 0.62 17.17
N ALA A 31 -3.20 1.48 17.54
CA ALA A 31 -3.48 2.71 16.81
C ALA A 31 -2.30 3.70 16.77
N VAL A 32 -1.42 3.69 17.78
CA VAL A 32 -0.17 4.47 17.74
C VAL A 32 0.80 3.89 16.74
N LEU A 33 1.02 2.57 16.75
CA LEU A 33 1.91 1.89 15.81
C LEU A 33 1.45 2.08 14.36
N VAL A 34 0.18 1.85 14.07
CA VAL A 34 -0.37 2.04 12.70
C VAL A 34 -0.19 3.47 12.22
N SER A 35 -0.49 4.46 13.09
CA SER A 35 -0.32 5.89 12.75
C SER A 35 1.14 6.23 12.44
N ALA A 36 2.09 5.76 13.25
CA ALA A 36 3.51 5.99 13.04
C ALA A 36 4.00 5.31 11.75
N SER A 37 3.60 4.05 11.50
CA SER A 37 3.99 3.33 10.29
C SER A 37 3.49 4.02 9.02
N TYR A 38 2.25 4.51 8.98
CA TYR A 38 1.76 5.26 7.81
C TYR A 38 2.41 6.65 7.68
N GLU A 39 2.83 7.28 8.76
CA GLU A 39 3.64 8.51 8.71
C GLU A 39 5.00 8.21 8.06
N ASP A 40 5.70 7.17 8.49
CA ASP A 40 7.02 6.79 7.97
C ASP A 40 6.94 6.43 6.48
N VAL A 41 5.94 5.64 6.06
CA VAL A 41 5.70 5.33 4.65
C VAL A 41 5.44 6.59 3.84
N LEU A 42 4.58 7.49 4.33
CA LEU A 42 4.26 8.73 3.63
C LEU A 42 5.49 9.60 3.44
N GLN A 43 6.33 9.75 4.47
CA GLN A 43 7.57 10.53 4.37
C GLN A 43 8.56 9.90 3.37
N ALA A 44 8.73 8.58 3.41
CA ALA A 44 9.59 7.88 2.46
C ALA A 44 9.07 7.99 1.02
N ALA A 45 7.75 7.88 0.81
CA ALA A 45 7.12 8.04 -0.50
C ALA A 45 7.18 9.48 -1.04
N LEU A 46 7.15 10.50 -0.17
CA LEU A 46 7.42 11.89 -0.56
C LEU A 46 8.87 12.07 -1.04
N GLY A 47 9.83 11.38 -0.40
CA GLY A 47 11.22 11.31 -0.88
C GLY A 47 11.33 10.64 -2.25
N LEU A 48 10.59 9.55 -2.49
CA LEU A 48 10.47 8.91 -3.80
C LEU A 48 9.90 9.89 -4.85
N GLN A 49 8.82 10.59 -4.52
CA GLN A 49 8.23 11.59 -5.42
C GLN A 49 9.23 12.68 -5.80
N GLN A 50 10.02 13.17 -4.84
CA GLN A 50 11.06 14.16 -5.10
C GLN A 50 12.13 13.62 -6.05
N SER A 51 12.61 12.40 -5.84
CA SER A 51 13.60 11.73 -6.69
C SER A 51 13.07 11.53 -8.11
N ILE A 52 11.84 11.05 -8.26
CA ILE A 52 11.17 10.90 -9.55
C ILE A 52 11.03 12.27 -10.24
N THR A 53 10.61 13.31 -9.51
CA THR A 53 10.45 14.66 -10.08
C THR A 53 11.79 15.20 -10.62
N GLY A 54 12.87 15.02 -9.88
CA GLY A 54 14.22 15.38 -10.33
C GLY A 54 14.65 14.61 -11.59
N PHE A 55 14.46 13.29 -11.59
CA PHE A 55 14.72 12.45 -12.75
C PHE A 55 13.93 12.88 -13.99
N LEU A 56 12.63 13.13 -13.84
CA LEU A 56 11.76 13.50 -14.97
C LEU A 56 12.05 14.91 -15.52
N ALA A 57 12.61 15.81 -14.72
CA ALA A 57 13.01 17.14 -15.14
C ALA A 57 14.30 17.13 -15.99
N ALA A 58 15.22 16.20 -15.67
CA ALA A 58 16.49 16.03 -16.39
C ALA A 58 16.86 14.53 -16.41
N PRO A 59 16.28 13.73 -17.32
CA PRO A 59 16.51 12.29 -17.35
C PRO A 59 17.99 11.94 -17.54
N SER A 60 18.55 11.20 -16.61
CA SER A 60 19.91 10.68 -16.60
C SER A 60 19.96 9.32 -15.89
N GLN A 61 21.05 8.57 -16.06
CA GLN A 61 21.24 7.30 -15.36
C GLN A 61 21.27 7.51 -13.85
N GLU A 62 21.99 8.54 -13.38
CA GLU A 62 22.07 8.86 -11.95
C GLU A 62 20.70 9.20 -11.35
N GLY A 63 19.87 9.95 -12.10
CA GLY A 63 18.52 10.30 -11.69
C GLY A 63 17.61 9.08 -11.61
N LEU A 64 17.71 8.16 -12.59
CA LEU A 64 16.96 6.90 -12.59
C LEU A 64 17.37 6.01 -11.43
N ASP A 65 18.66 5.87 -11.17
CA ASP A 65 19.17 5.05 -10.07
C ASP A 65 18.81 5.64 -8.71
N ALA A 66 18.79 6.97 -8.57
CA ALA A 66 18.30 7.65 -7.37
C ALA A 66 16.80 7.37 -7.14
N ALA A 67 15.98 7.40 -8.20
CA ALA A 67 14.55 7.08 -8.10
C ALA A 67 14.32 5.60 -7.72
N ARG A 68 15.07 4.67 -8.29
CA ARG A 68 15.05 3.25 -7.93
C ARG A 68 15.40 3.03 -6.47
N LYS A 69 16.47 3.64 -6.00
CA LYS A 69 16.91 3.56 -4.60
C LYS A 69 15.84 4.12 -3.65
N ALA A 70 15.21 5.23 -4.02
CA ALA A 70 14.14 5.83 -3.23
C ALA A 70 12.89 4.94 -3.19
N TRP A 71 12.56 4.25 -4.31
CA TRP A 71 11.46 3.29 -4.34
C TRP A 71 11.71 2.11 -3.40
N LEU A 72 12.91 1.50 -3.45
CA LEU A 72 13.29 0.41 -2.56
C LEU A 72 13.18 0.82 -1.08
N ALA A 73 13.70 2.00 -0.73
CA ALA A 73 13.61 2.52 0.64
C ALA A 73 12.15 2.74 1.10
N ALA A 74 11.31 3.30 0.24
CA ALA A 74 9.91 3.54 0.57
C ALA A 74 9.10 2.22 0.65
N ARG A 75 9.38 1.27 -0.23
CA ARG A 75 8.74 -0.05 -0.23
C ARG A 75 9.05 -0.87 1.02
N GLU A 76 10.25 -0.72 1.59
CA GLU A 76 10.64 -1.34 2.87
C GLU A 76 9.72 -0.90 4.02
N PHE A 77 9.43 0.41 4.13
CA PHE A 77 8.47 0.92 5.11
C PHE A 77 7.05 0.45 4.82
N TYR A 78 6.64 0.46 3.53
CA TYR A 78 5.30 -0.01 3.16
C TYR A 78 5.09 -1.48 3.50
N GLY A 79 6.08 -2.34 3.27
CA GLY A 79 6.03 -3.77 3.59
C GLY A 79 5.66 -4.04 5.06
N GLN A 80 6.09 -3.19 5.99
CA GLN A 80 5.75 -3.31 7.41
C GLN A 80 4.25 -3.06 7.68
N THR A 81 3.57 -2.27 6.85
CA THR A 81 2.14 -1.96 7.01
C THR A 81 1.22 -3.13 6.64
N GLU A 82 1.74 -4.18 6.00
CA GLU A 82 0.99 -5.40 5.67
C GLU A 82 0.40 -6.07 6.92
N ALA A 83 1.05 -5.88 8.09
CA ALA A 83 0.54 -6.34 9.38
C ALA A 83 -0.80 -5.68 9.79
N PHE A 84 -1.21 -4.59 9.13
CA PHE A 84 -2.42 -3.83 9.43
C PHE A 84 -3.54 -4.06 8.43
N ARG A 85 -3.50 -5.15 7.70
CA ARG A 85 -4.51 -5.58 6.72
C ARG A 85 -5.44 -6.66 7.29
N PHE A 86 -6.42 -7.05 6.51
CA PHE A 86 -7.31 -8.21 6.72
C PHE A 86 -8.31 -8.09 7.86
N TYR A 87 -8.64 -6.88 8.31
CA TYR A 87 -9.68 -6.64 9.30
C TYR A 87 -10.74 -5.60 8.88
N GLY A 88 -10.80 -5.27 7.57
CA GLY A 88 -11.74 -4.29 7.03
C GLY A 88 -11.45 -2.86 7.48
N GLY A 89 -10.18 -2.55 7.73
CA GLY A 89 -9.70 -1.22 8.11
C GLY A 89 -9.68 -0.24 6.93
N PRO A 90 -9.13 0.97 7.13
CA PRO A 90 -9.11 1.99 6.08
C PRO A 90 -8.41 1.57 4.78
N ILE A 91 -7.44 0.65 4.84
CA ILE A 91 -6.69 0.20 3.66
C ILE A 91 -7.48 -0.81 2.83
N ASP A 92 -8.21 -1.72 3.46
CA ASP A 92 -8.77 -2.93 2.85
C ASP A 92 -10.29 -3.12 3.06
N ASN A 93 -11.01 -2.07 3.47
CA ASN A 93 -12.49 -2.08 3.38
C ASN A 93 -12.94 -1.84 1.93
N ASP A 94 -14.25 -1.98 1.66
CA ASP A 94 -14.86 -1.84 0.32
C ASP A 94 -14.45 -0.56 -0.45
N ASN A 95 -14.02 0.48 0.23
CA ASN A 95 -13.57 1.74 -0.34
C ASN A 95 -12.06 1.98 -0.11
N GLY A 96 -11.36 1.01 0.45
CA GLY A 96 -9.92 1.10 0.75
C GLY A 96 -9.08 1.18 -0.52
N PRO A 97 -7.90 1.79 -0.44
CA PRO A 97 -7.04 1.96 -1.61
C PRO A 97 -6.11 0.77 -1.90
N GLU A 98 -6.24 -0.35 -1.22
CA GLU A 98 -5.28 -1.46 -1.31
C GLU A 98 -5.06 -1.94 -2.75
N GLY A 99 -6.13 -2.23 -3.50
CA GLY A 99 -6.05 -2.67 -4.89
C GLY A 99 -5.42 -1.62 -5.83
N ARG A 100 -5.51 -0.31 -5.49
CA ARG A 100 -4.79 0.74 -6.25
C ARG A 100 -3.34 0.90 -5.85
N MET A 101 -2.96 0.47 -4.65
CA MET A 101 -1.62 0.69 -4.10
C MET A 101 -0.70 -0.51 -4.30
N ASN A 102 -1.22 -1.73 -4.18
CA ASN A 102 -0.38 -2.92 -4.06
C ASN A 102 -0.94 -4.18 -4.75
N ALA A 103 -1.86 -4.03 -5.71
CA ALA A 103 -2.35 -5.19 -6.46
C ALA A 103 -1.23 -5.90 -7.22
N TRP A 104 -1.31 -7.22 -7.28
CA TRP A 104 -0.37 -8.16 -7.91
C TRP A 104 -1.10 -9.49 -8.19
N PRO A 105 -0.78 -10.23 -9.25
CA PRO A 105 0.24 -10.00 -10.28
C PRO A 105 -0.13 -8.90 -11.27
N MET A 106 0.88 -8.41 -12.04
CA MET A 106 0.71 -7.34 -13.01
C MET A 106 1.05 -7.81 -14.43
N ASP A 107 0.16 -7.55 -15.40
CA ASP A 107 0.50 -7.58 -16.82
C ASP A 107 1.28 -6.30 -17.18
N GLU A 108 2.59 -6.42 -17.35
CA GLU A 108 3.48 -5.32 -17.69
C GLU A 108 3.09 -4.65 -19.02
N SER A 109 2.60 -5.46 -19.98
CA SER A 109 2.16 -4.99 -21.30
C SER A 109 0.93 -4.07 -21.22
N TYR A 110 0.18 -4.11 -20.13
CA TYR A 110 -0.94 -3.20 -19.89
C TYR A 110 -0.48 -1.76 -19.64
N VAL A 111 0.69 -1.57 -19.04
CA VAL A 111 1.23 -0.25 -18.70
C VAL A 111 2.07 0.34 -19.83
N ASP A 112 3.07 -0.41 -20.31
CA ASP A 112 4.02 0.06 -21.31
C ASP A 112 4.52 -1.10 -22.16
N TYR A 113 5.40 -0.82 -23.11
CA TYR A 113 5.98 -1.83 -23.99
C TYR A 113 6.74 -2.91 -23.20
N VAL A 114 6.68 -4.12 -23.75
CA VAL A 114 7.51 -5.28 -23.41
C VAL A 114 8.20 -5.79 -24.68
N VAL A 115 9.16 -6.73 -24.56
CA VAL A 115 9.98 -7.20 -25.69
C VAL A 115 9.09 -7.70 -26.85
N ASP A 116 8.11 -8.52 -26.56
CA ASP A 116 7.25 -9.13 -27.58
C ASP A 116 6.07 -8.23 -28.01
N ALA A 117 5.86 -7.09 -27.36
CA ALA A 117 4.80 -6.13 -27.64
C ALA A 117 5.30 -4.66 -27.55
N PRO A 118 6.10 -4.20 -28.51
CA PRO A 118 6.84 -2.92 -28.45
C PRO A 118 5.94 -1.66 -28.52
N THR A 119 4.66 -1.83 -28.81
CA THR A 119 3.67 -0.73 -28.87
C THR A 119 2.51 -0.92 -27.90
N ALA A 120 2.61 -1.89 -26.99
CA ALA A 120 1.57 -2.16 -26.00
C ALA A 120 1.51 -1.10 -24.90
N GLY A 121 0.42 -1.13 -24.17
CA GLY A 121 0.23 -0.41 -22.91
C GLY A 121 -0.34 1.00 -23.03
N ILE A 122 -0.83 1.46 -21.90
CA ILE A 122 -1.46 2.79 -21.74
C ILE A 122 -0.52 3.93 -22.15
N VAL A 123 0.79 3.77 -21.94
CA VAL A 123 1.80 4.75 -22.38
C VAL A 123 1.73 4.94 -23.90
N ASN A 124 1.52 3.85 -24.66
CA ASN A 124 1.56 3.87 -26.11
C ASN A 124 0.18 4.11 -26.77
N ASP A 125 -0.91 4.01 -26.01
CA ASP A 125 -2.26 4.37 -26.50
C ASP A 125 -2.56 5.86 -26.28
N ARG A 126 -2.40 6.65 -27.34
CA ARG A 126 -2.67 8.10 -27.33
C ARG A 126 -4.15 8.47 -27.10
N LYS A 127 -5.07 7.52 -27.19
CA LYS A 127 -6.50 7.75 -26.88
C LYS A 127 -6.78 7.75 -25.39
N VAL A 128 -5.89 7.15 -24.60
CA VAL A 128 -6.00 7.12 -23.14
C VAL A 128 -5.39 8.39 -22.53
N ALA A 129 -6.20 9.17 -21.82
CA ALA A 129 -5.70 10.30 -21.06
C ALA A 129 -4.99 9.80 -19.78
N ILE A 130 -3.75 10.24 -19.56
CA ILE A 130 -2.97 9.90 -18.35
C ILE A 130 -3.31 10.91 -17.25
N THR A 131 -4.31 10.58 -16.44
CA THR A 131 -4.75 11.34 -15.27
C THR A 131 -5.00 10.42 -14.09
N LYS A 132 -4.91 10.91 -12.85
CA LYS A 132 -5.18 10.11 -11.63
C LYS A 132 -6.53 9.38 -11.72
N LYS A 133 -7.60 10.11 -12.08
CA LYS A 133 -8.95 9.54 -12.23
C LYS A 133 -9.01 8.44 -13.28
N ARG A 134 -8.34 8.63 -14.42
CA ARG A 134 -8.39 7.65 -15.51
C ARG A 134 -7.56 6.42 -15.19
N LEU A 135 -6.36 6.57 -14.64
CA LEU A 135 -5.53 5.43 -14.23
C LEU A 135 -6.20 4.62 -13.12
N ALA A 136 -6.76 5.27 -12.11
CA ALA A 136 -7.52 4.58 -11.06
C ALA A 136 -8.73 3.81 -11.63
N ALA A 137 -9.41 4.33 -12.66
CA ALA A 137 -10.54 3.65 -13.32
C ALA A 137 -10.11 2.54 -14.30
N LEU A 138 -8.83 2.48 -14.66
CA LEU A 138 -8.26 1.44 -15.51
C LEU A 138 -7.62 0.32 -14.69
N ASN A 139 -7.32 0.57 -13.40
CA ASN A 139 -6.73 -0.43 -12.53
C ASN A 139 -7.68 -1.62 -12.35
N GLU A 140 -7.19 -2.82 -12.60
CA GLU A 140 -7.92 -4.11 -12.56
C GLU A 140 -9.13 -4.17 -13.51
N ARG A 141 -9.20 -3.25 -14.48
CA ARG A 141 -10.29 -3.24 -15.45
C ARG A 141 -10.13 -4.34 -16.47
N ASP A 142 -11.18 -5.12 -16.67
CA ASP A 142 -11.27 -6.24 -17.63
C ASP A 142 -10.32 -7.42 -17.29
N GLY A 143 -9.62 -7.40 -16.15
CA GLY A 143 -8.74 -8.44 -15.63
C GLY A 143 -8.01 -7.99 -14.38
N GLU A 144 -7.86 -8.89 -13.40
CA GLU A 144 -7.18 -8.58 -12.12
C GLU A 144 -5.69 -8.27 -12.31
N GLU A 145 -5.08 -8.73 -13.39
CA GLU A 145 -3.69 -8.48 -13.77
C GLU A 145 -3.48 -7.10 -14.44
N ASN A 146 -4.57 -6.43 -14.82
CA ASN A 146 -4.54 -5.13 -15.50
C ASN A 146 -4.22 -3.99 -14.52
N ILE A 147 -3.08 -4.08 -13.86
CA ILE A 147 -2.65 -3.12 -12.86
C ILE A 147 -2.10 -1.86 -13.52
N ALA A 148 -2.76 -0.72 -13.27
CA ALA A 148 -2.40 0.57 -13.84
C ALA A 148 -1.81 1.54 -12.81
N THR A 149 -1.81 1.20 -11.52
CA THR A 149 -1.45 2.12 -10.43
C THR A 149 -0.63 1.43 -9.33
N GLY A 150 -0.19 2.19 -8.35
CA GLY A 150 0.46 1.66 -7.15
C GLY A 150 1.95 1.37 -7.30
N TRP A 151 2.46 0.64 -6.34
CA TRP A 151 3.89 0.37 -6.20
C TRP A 151 4.46 -0.39 -7.41
N HIS A 152 3.75 -1.39 -7.91
CA HIS A 152 4.24 -2.26 -9.00
C HIS A 152 4.22 -1.55 -10.36
N ALA A 153 3.24 -0.68 -10.61
CA ALA A 153 3.26 0.16 -11.82
C ALA A 153 4.43 1.16 -11.81
N ILE A 154 4.77 1.74 -10.65
CA ILE A 154 5.95 2.61 -10.49
C ILE A 154 7.23 1.79 -10.68
N GLU A 155 7.31 0.61 -10.07
CA GLU A 155 8.42 -0.33 -10.22
C GLU A 155 8.67 -0.65 -11.69
N PHE A 156 7.66 -1.12 -12.40
CA PHE A 156 7.78 -1.44 -13.82
C PHE A 156 8.20 -0.23 -14.66
N LEU A 157 7.71 0.96 -14.37
CA LEU A 157 8.16 2.17 -15.06
C LEU A 157 9.63 2.48 -14.79
N LEU A 158 10.16 2.18 -13.60
CA LEU A 158 11.56 2.43 -13.25
C LEU A 158 12.51 1.34 -13.76
N TRP A 159 12.14 0.07 -13.71
CA TRP A 159 13.01 -1.05 -14.08
C TRP A 159 12.70 -1.67 -15.44
N GLY A 160 11.48 -1.53 -15.95
CA GLY A 160 11.04 -2.22 -17.15
C GLY A 160 10.85 -3.70 -16.94
N GLN A 161 10.67 -4.44 -18.03
CA GLN A 161 10.51 -5.89 -18.01
C GLN A 161 11.78 -6.55 -17.44
N ASP A 162 11.60 -7.48 -16.51
CA ASP A 162 12.69 -8.31 -16.01
C ASP A 162 12.91 -9.51 -16.92
N LEU A 163 13.99 -9.46 -17.67
CA LEU A 163 14.45 -10.55 -18.54
C LEU A 163 15.72 -11.23 -17.99
N SER A 164 16.15 -10.86 -16.79
CA SER A 164 17.37 -11.37 -16.16
C SER A 164 17.05 -12.58 -15.29
N ALA A 165 17.88 -13.60 -15.36
CA ALA A 165 17.78 -14.74 -14.44
C ALA A 165 18.32 -14.43 -13.03
N THR A 166 19.05 -13.33 -12.84
CA THR A 166 19.83 -13.05 -11.62
C THR A 166 19.78 -11.60 -11.13
N GLY A 167 19.04 -10.73 -11.81
CA GLY A 167 18.98 -9.31 -11.47
C GLY A 167 17.65 -8.68 -11.88
N PRO A 168 17.38 -7.44 -11.49
CA PRO A 168 16.17 -6.72 -11.85
C PRO A 168 16.17 -6.33 -13.33
N GLY A 169 15.01 -5.85 -13.81
CA GLY A 169 14.87 -5.22 -15.11
C GLY A 169 15.82 -4.05 -15.30
N ALA A 170 16.16 -3.72 -16.55
CA ALA A 170 17.20 -2.77 -16.90
C ALA A 170 16.70 -1.70 -17.89
N ARG A 171 15.56 -1.06 -17.59
CA ARG A 171 15.03 0.04 -18.41
C ARG A 171 16.07 1.16 -18.53
N PRO A 172 16.43 1.60 -19.75
CA PRO A 172 17.36 2.70 -19.94
C PRO A 172 16.68 4.05 -19.63
N PHE A 173 17.45 5.03 -19.13
CA PHE A 173 16.93 6.37 -18.88
C PHE A 173 16.52 7.10 -20.17
N GLU A 174 17.07 6.70 -21.31
CA GLU A 174 16.76 7.22 -22.65
C GLU A 174 15.28 7.03 -23.00
N ASP A 175 14.58 6.07 -22.39
CA ASP A 175 13.13 5.89 -22.54
C ASP A 175 12.33 7.13 -22.12
N TYR A 176 12.94 7.99 -21.31
CA TYR A 176 12.37 9.23 -20.79
C TYR A 176 12.85 10.48 -21.53
N VAL A 177 13.73 10.33 -22.55
CA VAL A 177 14.31 11.43 -23.33
C VAL A 177 13.56 11.60 -24.65
N ASP A 178 13.11 12.83 -24.94
CA ASP A 178 12.40 13.12 -26.18
C ASP A 178 13.27 12.80 -27.41
N GLY A 179 12.67 12.15 -28.40
CA GLY A 179 13.35 11.77 -29.62
C GLY A 179 14.22 10.49 -29.52
N LYS A 180 14.43 9.95 -28.32
CA LYS A 180 15.19 8.69 -28.15
C LYS A 180 14.26 7.47 -28.17
N LYS A 181 13.11 7.52 -27.50
CA LYS A 181 12.11 6.46 -27.47
C LYS A 181 10.73 7.05 -27.77
N PRO A 182 9.85 6.34 -28.51
CA PRO A 182 8.46 6.78 -28.70
C PRO A 182 7.73 7.00 -27.36
N ASN A 183 6.87 8.04 -27.32
CA ASN A 183 6.03 8.37 -26.18
C ASN A 183 6.79 8.62 -24.86
N ALA A 184 8.03 9.12 -24.92
CA ALA A 184 8.81 9.51 -23.75
C ALA A 184 8.08 10.55 -22.88
N ASP A 185 7.42 11.52 -23.50
CA ASP A 185 6.57 12.52 -22.84
C ASP A 185 5.44 11.88 -22.05
N ARG A 186 4.75 10.87 -22.63
CA ARG A 186 3.66 10.15 -21.97
C ARG A 186 4.17 9.25 -20.84
N ARG A 187 5.33 8.63 -21.02
CA ARG A 187 5.97 7.81 -19.97
C ARG A 187 6.35 8.67 -18.77
N ARG A 188 6.91 9.87 -19.00
CA ARG A 188 7.16 10.86 -17.93
C ARG A 188 5.86 11.26 -17.23
N GLN A 189 4.81 11.54 -17.99
CA GLN A 189 3.51 11.88 -17.43
C GLN A 189 2.94 10.75 -16.60
N TYR A 190 3.03 9.50 -17.07
CA TYR A 190 2.51 8.34 -16.37
C TYR A 190 3.22 8.15 -15.02
N LEU A 191 4.55 8.09 -15.03
CA LEU A 191 5.33 7.91 -13.80
C LEU A 191 5.03 9.01 -12.77
N ARG A 192 4.91 10.27 -13.20
CA ARG A 192 4.50 11.37 -12.33
C ARG A 192 3.10 11.14 -11.73
N VAL A 193 2.11 10.87 -12.58
CA VAL A 193 0.70 10.76 -12.17
C VAL A 193 0.46 9.57 -11.25
N VAL A 194 1.07 8.41 -11.52
CA VAL A 194 0.91 7.23 -10.66
C VAL A 194 1.59 7.42 -9.31
N THR A 195 2.74 8.11 -9.27
CA THR A 195 3.41 8.48 -8.01
C THR A 195 2.56 9.45 -7.19
N GLU A 196 1.98 10.47 -7.82
CA GLU A 196 1.07 11.40 -7.16
C GLU A 196 -0.19 10.71 -6.62
N LEU A 197 -0.73 9.71 -7.33
CA LEU A 197 -1.89 8.94 -6.86
C LEU A 197 -1.53 8.09 -5.64
N LEU A 198 -0.38 7.44 -5.65
CA LEU A 198 0.12 6.70 -4.50
C LEU A 198 0.27 7.60 -3.26
N ILE A 199 0.77 8.82 -3.43
CA ILE A 199 0.88 9.80 -2.33
C ILE A 199 -0.51 10.20 -1.80
N ASP A 200 -1.50 10.37 -2.67
CA ASP A 200 -2.87 10.69 -2.24
C ASP A 200 -3.46 9.55 -1.40
N ASP A 201 -3.29 8.30 -1.81
CA ASP A 201 -3.75 7.12 -1.08
C ASP A 201 -3.02 6.96 0.27
N LEU A 202 -1.72 7.19 0.33
CA LEU A 202 -0.96 7.18 1.59
C LEU A 202 -1.39 8.31 2.54
N ARG A 203 -1.67 9.50 2.03
CA ARG A 203 -2.22 10.62 2.83
C ARG A 203 -3.60 10.29 3.39
N PHE A 204 -4.44 9.61 2.61
CA PHE A 204 -5.73 9.12 3.09
C PHE A 204 -5.54 8.18 4.28
N LEU A 205 -4.65 7.19 4.18
CA LEU A 205 -4.38 6.23 5.26
C LEU A 205 -3.79 6.92 6.49
N HIS A 206 -2.79 7.77 6.32
CA HIS A 206 -2.22 8.55 7.41
C HIS A 206 -3.29 9.40 8.12
N THR A 207 -4.15 10.08 7.36
CA THR A 207 -5.25 10.89 7.93
C THR A 207 -6.26 10.03 8.69
N ALA A 208 -6.57 8.82 8.20
CA ALA A 208 -7.49 7.91 8.85
C ALA A 208 -7.00 7.47 10.24
N TRP A 209 -5.68 7.37 10.44
CA TRP A 209 -5.06 6.94 11.68
C TRP A 209 -4.43 8.06 12.51
N ALA A 210 -4.41 9.30 12.02
CA ALA A 210 -3.79 10.44 12.71
C ALA A 210 -4.36 10.64 14.13
N PRO A 211 -3.53 11.01 15.11
CA PRO A 211 -4.00 11.37 16.45
C PRO A 211 -4.80 12.68 16.42
N ASN A 212 -5.56 12.92 17.49
CA ASN A 212 -6.26 14.19 17.75
C ASN A 212 -7.36 14.59 16.74
N SER A 213 -7.81 13.67 15.89
CA SER A 213 -9.00 13.88 15.03
C SER A 213 -10.24 13.25 15.68
N ALA A 214 -11.35 14.00 15.77
CA ALA A 214 -12.61 13.51 16.33
C ALA A 214 -13.47 12.72 15.32
N LYS A 215 -13.09 12.71 14.03
CA LYS A 215 -13.95 12.22 12.94
C LYS A 215 -13.31 11.12 12.09
N ASN A 216 -12.02 10.81 12.27
CA ASN A 216 -11.32 9.79 11.50
C ASN A 216 -11.60 8.36 12.02
N TYR A 217 -11.06 7.35 11.34
CA TYR A 217 -11.22 5.93 11.70
C TYR A 217 -10.76 5.65 13.14
N ARG A 218 -9.57 6.11 13.51
CA ARG A 218 -9.00 5.98 14.86
C ARG A 218 -9.92 6.49 15.97
N ALA A 219 -10.66 7.57 15.72
CA ALA A 219 -11.59 8.15 16.71
C ALA A 219 -12.90 7.36 16.82
N ARG A 220 -13.37 6.74 15.72
CA ARG A 220 -14.60 5.93 15.69
C ARG A 220 -14.43 4.64 16.47
N ASP A 221 -13.29 4.00 16.33
CA ASP A 221 -12.97 2.76 17.03
C ASP A 221 -12.94 2.93 18.56
N ARG A 222 -12.46 4.06 19.06
CA ARG A 222 -12.56 4.40 20.49
C ARG A 222 -14.00 4.50 21.00
N LYS A 223 -14.96 4.92 20.19
CA LYS A 223 -16.37 5.06 20.58
C LYS A 223 -17.06 3.71 20.62
N SER A 224 -16.80 2.81 19.67
CA SER A 224 -17.37 1.46 19.65
C SER A 224 -16.90 0.63 20.86
N THR A 225 -15.64 0.75 21.23
CA THR A 225 -15.06 0.07 22.41
C THR A 225 -15.68 0.57 23.72
N ARG A 226 -15.99 1.87 23.83
CA ARG A 226 -16.67 2.44 25.02
C ARG A 226 -18.15 2.01 25.13
N LEU A 227 -18.85 1.88 24.00
CA LEU A 227 -20.25 1.44 23.99
C LEU A 227 -20.39 -0.03 24.42
N ASN A 228 -19.45 -0.91 24.04
CA ASN A 228 -19.44 -2.31 24.45
C ASN A 228 -19.07 -2.51 25.93
N SER A 229 -18.31 -1.60 26.53
CA SER A 229 -17.97 -1.67 27.96
C SER A 229 -19.05 -1.13 28.91
N SER A 230 -20.05 -0.41 28.41
CA SER A 230 -21.17 0.12 29.19
C SER A 230 -22.39 -0.79 29.23
N HIS A 231 -22.36 -1.98 28.58
CA HIS A 231 -23.42 -2.96 28.54
C HIS A 231 -23.03 -4.31 29.21
N SER A 232 -21.99 -4.31 30.04
CA SER A 232 -21.51 -5.51 30.78
C SER A 232 -21.82 -5.41 32.27
#